data_64d8ecab3acf71fd8e71015a1211a06f
#
_entry.id   64d8ecab3acf71fd8e71015a1211a06f
#
_cell.length_a   1.000
_cell.length_b   1.000
_cell.length_c   1.000
_cell.angle_alpha   90.00
_cell.angle_beta   90.00
_cell.angle_gamma   90.00
#
_symmetry.space_group_name_H-M   'P 1'
#
loop_
_entity.id
_entity.type
_entity.pdbx_description
1 polymer ?
#
loop_
_entity_poly.entity_id
_entity_poly.type
_entity_poly.pdbx_seq_one_letter_code
_entity_poly.pdbx_strand_id
1 'polypeptide(L)'
;MPTVKPALVALLLMVAWPGAVLAQPLFSALQDPTAGEALFTDKGCVRCHAVNGAGGKIGPDLGRTARPRTFFDLSAALWNHAPRMAARMRELGIARPPLTAAEAGHLTAYRYALNYFDRPGRPAAGKRVFADKRCVVCHSVGGEGGSVGPRLDQMKMFGSPIALAASMWNHGPRMTEAMEARKIVRPEFKGSELLDLIAYINAASPKPRGQLSVLPGRALDGRRVFTEKRCVLCHQPRDKSEDGPPDLAEREAQRSLVDFAAAMWNKAPLMTQAMQSRLGAVPSLRPDEMADIVAYLYALRYFKQSGDPRRGVILAVNKGCLDCHALYGERGKVASDLTTVPGLDTPAGVLAGVWKHSLIDDPRPLRERRPWPTLRGEEMADLVAYLRTLKRTQ
;
A
#
# COMPACT_ATOMS: atom_id res chain seq x y z
N MET A 1 2.95 -42.10 -72.14
CA MET A 1 2.01 -41.44 -71.21
C MET A 1 2.66 -41.40 -69.84
N PRO A 2 3.12 -40.26 -69.37
CA PRO A 2 3.68 -40.14 -68.03
C PRO A 2 2.59 -39.76 -67.01
N THR A 3 2.54 -40.43 -65.91
CA THR A 3 1.63 -40.26 -64.76
C THR A 3 2.09 -39.08 -63.90
N VAL A 4 1.24 -38.07 -63.74
CA VAL A 4 1.46 -36.93 -62.87
C VAL A 4 1.00 -37.30 -61.44
N LYS A 5 1.90 -37.23 -60.46
CA LYS A 5 1.59 -37.38 -59.01
C LYS A 5 1.10 -36.03 -58.50
N PRO A 6 0.03 -35.96 -57.70
CA PRO A 6 -0.37 -34.70 -57.05
C PRO A 6 0.53 -34.42 -55.79
N ALA A 7 1.14 -33.26 -55.76
CA ALA A 7 1.85 -32.75 -54.61
C ALA A 7 0.80 -32.20 -53.59
N LEU A 8 0.78 -32.78 -52.39
CA LEU A 8 0.05 -32.23 -51.24
C LEU A 8 0.78 -30.98 -50.71
N VAL A 9 0.15 -29.83 -50.90
CA VAL A 9 0.58 -28.58 -50.24
C VAL A 9 -0.03 -28.57 -48.85
N ALA A 10 0.76 -28.83 -47.83
CA ALA A 10 0.36 -28.67 -46.44
C ALA A 10 0.33 -27.17 -46.08
N LEU A 11 -0.87 -26.63 -45.90
CA LEU A 11 -1.11 -25.28 -45.47
C LEU A 11 -0.88 -25.22 -43.95
N LEU A 12 0.28 -24.77 -43.51
CA LEU A 12 0.59 -24.47 -42.10
C LEU A 12 -0.22 -23.23 -41.67
N LEU A 13 -1.35 -23.46 -41.02
CA LEU A 13 -2.07 -22.43 -40.28
C LEU A 13 -1.24 -22.04 -39.07
N MET A 14 -0.47 -20.95 -39.14
CA MET A 14 0.07 -20.29 -38.01
C MET A 14 -1.09 -19.70 -37.18
N VAL A 15 -1.51 -20.42 -36.15
CA VAL A 15 -2.37 -19.87 -35.11
C VAL A 15 -1.50 -18.86 -34.33
N ALA A 16 -1.69 -17.59 -34.63
CA ALA A 16 -1.15 -16.51 -33.82
C ALA A 16 -1.82 -16.59 -32.44
N TRP A 17 -1.12 -17.16 -31.46
CA TRP A 17 -1.50 -17.07 -30.07
C TRP A 17 -1.54 -15.58 -29.70
N PRO A 18 -2.68 -15.08 -29.17
CA PRO A 18 -2.68 -13.73 -28.62
C PRO A 18 -1.63 -13.71 -27.52
N GLY A 19 -0.55 -12.99 -27.77
CA GLY A 19 0.53 -12.82 -26.80
C GLY A 19 -0.10 -12.40 -25.48
N ALA A 20 0.08 -13.23 -24.44
CA ALA A 20 -0.28 -12.86 -23.10
C ALA A 20 0.41 -11.52 -22.83
N VAL A 21 -0.38 -10.46 -22.73
CA VAL A 21 0.09 -9.16 -22.25
C VAL A 21 0.58 -9.46 -20.83
N LEU A 22 1.86 -9.71 -20.70
CA LEU A 22 2.52 -9.78 -19.40
C LEU A 22 2.24 -8.43 -18.75
N ALA A 23 1.23 -8.41 -17.88
CA ALA A 23 0.98 -7.26 -17.04
C ALA A 23 2.30 -6.97 -16.33
N GLN A 24 2.95 -5.85 -16.69
CA GLN A 24 4.18 -5.45 -16.04
C GLN A 24 3.92 -5.41 -14.54
N PRO A 25 4.84 -5.90 -13.72
CA PRO A 25 4.65 -5.92 -12.29
C PRO A 25 4.34 -4.50 -11.84
N LEU A 26 3.16 -4.31 -11.23
CA LEU A 26 2.70 -3.01 -10.70
C LEU A 26 3.66 -2.47 -9.63
N PHE A 27 4.64 -3.28 -9.23
CA PHE A 27 5.57 -3.00 -8.15
C PHE A 27 6.99 -3.27 -8.62
N SER A 28 7.87 -2.30 -8.47
CA SER A 28 9.30 -2.56 -8.50
C SER A 28 9.68 -3.39 -7.27
N ALA A 29 10.61 -4.32 -7.42
CA ALA A 29 11.10 -5.22 -6.36
C ALA A 29 11.67 -4.52 -5.11
N LEU A 30 11.75 -3.19 -5.10
CA LEU A 30 12.55 -2.38 -4.18
C LEU A 30 11.70 -1.40 -3.35
N GLN A 31 10.46 -1.71 -3.03
CA GLN A 31 9.64 -0.85 -2.17
C GLN A 31 9.67 -1.37 -0.73
N ASP A 32 10.69 -0.94 0.01
CA ASP A 32 10.89 -1.28 1.41
C ASP A 32 10.57 -0.06 2.30
N PRO A 33 9.53 -0.14 3.15
CA PRO A 33 9.16 0.96 4.04
C PRO A 33 10.21 1.26 5.12
N THR A 34 11.02 0.26 5.54
CA THR A 34 12.09 0.48 6.52
C THR A 34 13.25 1.26 5.90
N ALA A 35 13.64 0.90 4.68
CA ALA A 35 14.60 1.70 3.92
C ALA A 35 14.07 3.12 3.67
N GLY A 36 12.76 3.26 3.42
CA GLY A 36 12.11 4.55 3.26
C GLY A 36 12.12 5.41 4.51
N GLU A 37 11.98 4.83 5.70
CA GLU A 37 12.11 5.52 7.00
C GLU A 37 13.54 6.04 7.20
N ALA A 38 14.55 5.21 6.95
CA ALA A 38 15.94 5.62 6.99
C ALA A 38 16.21 6.78 6.02
N LEU A 39 15.76 6.65 4.77
CA LEU A 39 15.90 7.71 3.76
C LEU A 39 15.20 9.01 4.16
N PHE A 40 14.02 8.94 4.80
CA PHE A 40 13.31 10.12 5.28
C PHE A 40 14.15 10.93 6.29
N THR A 41 14.92 10.24 7.11
CA THR A 41 15.87 10.84 8.04
C THR A 41 17.14 11.33 7.33
N ASP A 42 17.79 10.47 6.56
CA ASP A 42 19.09 10.71 5.92
C ASP A 42 19.02 11.80 4.85
N LYS A 43 17.93 11.86 4.09
CA LYS A 43 17.68 12.93 3.10
C LYS A 43 17.17 14.23 3.76
N GLY A 44 17.05 14.26 5.08
CA GLY A 44 16.70 15.46 5.84
C GLY A 44 15.22 15.87 5.77
N CYS A 45 14.32 15.02 5.28
CA CYS A 45 12.88 15.31 5.25
C CYS A 45 12.33 15.57 6.66
N VAL A 46 12.88 14.86 7.65
CA VAL A 46 12.54 14.97 9.08
C VAL A 46 12.83 16.36 9.67
N ARG A 47 13.71 17.16 9.04
CA ARG A 47 14.01 18.53 9.50
C ARG A 47 12.81 19.48 9.39
N CYS A 48 11.95 19.21 8.41
CA CYS A 48 10.76 20.03 8.14
C CYS A 48 9.46 19.32 8.51
N HIS A 49 9.37 18.02 8.29
CA HIS A 49 8.17 17.22 8.50
C HIS A 49 8.29 16.34 9.75
N ALA A 50 7.25 16.36 10.58
CA ALA A 50 7.08 15.36 11.63
C ALA A 50 6.37 14.11 11.08
N VAL A 51 6.54 13.01 11.80
CA VAL A 51 5.73 11.80 11.68
C VAL A 51 5.19 11.46 13.06
N ASN A 52 3.89 11.53 13.25
CA ASN A 52 3.21 11.29 14.52
C ASN A 52 3.77 12.13 15.70
N GLY A 53 4.16 13.36 15.42
CA GLY A 53 4.71 14.31 16.39
C GLY A 53 6.22 14.30 16.54
N ALA A 54 6.93 13.30 15.99
CA ALA A 54 8.39 13.25 15.99
C ALA A 54 8.96 13.88 14.70
N GLY A 55 9.81 14.90 14.83
CA GLY A 55 10.44 15.62 13.72
C GLY A 55 10.14 17.10 13.67
N GLY A 56 10.37 17.72 12.49
CA GLY A 56 10.24 19.16 12.27
C GLY A 56 8.79 19.65 12.25
N LYS A 57 8.65 20.95 12.53
CA LYS A 57 7.33 21.63 12.61
C LYS A 57 7.14 22.66 11.48
N ILE A 58 8.03 22.70 10.50
CA ILE A 58 7.96 23.65 9.38
C ILE A 58 6.91 23.20 8.36
N GLY A 59 6.92 21.92 8.04
CA GLY A 59 5.93 21.27 7.19
C GLY A 59 4.85 20.55 8.01
N PRO A 60 3.79 20.05 7.37
CA PRO A 60 2.77 19.27 8.05
C PRO A 60 3.33 17.95 8.61
N ASP A 61 2.73 17.47 9.70
CA ASP A 61 2.97 16.13 10.23
C ASP A 61 2.41 15.08 9.25
N LEU A 62 3.29 14.34 8.59
CA LEU A 62 2.90 13.38 7.55
C LEU A 62 2.15 12.16 8.11
N GLY A 63 2.31 11.83 9.39
CA GLY A 63 1.51 10.79 10.05
C GLY A 63 0.07 11.21 10.33
N ARG A 64 -0.22 12.53 10.28
CA ARG A 64 -1.53 13.11 10.62
C ARG A 64 -2.22 13.80 9.46
N THR A 65 -1.54 14.02 8.34
CA THR A 65 -2.14 14.63 7.15
C THR A 65 -3.19 13.72 6.51
N ALA A 66 -4.10 14.35 5.75
CA ALA A 66 -5.05 13.62 4.92
C ALA A 66 -4.31 12.57 4.07
N ARG A 67 -4.80 11.34 4.13
CA ARG A 67 -4.14 10.19 3.51
C ARG A 67 -4.34 10.25 2.00
N PRO A 68 -3.26 10.25 1.18
CA PRO A 68 -3.40 10.05 -0.24
C PRO A 68 -4.11 8.70 -0.48
N ARG A 69 -5.17 8.72 -1.26
CA ARG A 69 -5.93 7.50 -1.55
C ARG A 69 -5.19 6.58 -2.52
N THR A 70 -4.43 7.19 -3.43
CA THR A 70 -3.68 6.50 -4.47
C THR A 70 -2.25 7.05 -4.57
N PHE A 71 -1.40 6.32 -5.29
CA PHE A 71 -0.06 6.79 -5.66
C PHE A 71 -0.12 8.13 -6.41
N PHE A 72 -1.11 8.31 -7.28
CA PHE A 72 -1.24 9.52 -8.09
C PHE A 72 -1.66 10.72 -7.25
N ASP A 73 -2.48 10.51 -6.19
CA ASP A 73 -2.77 11.57 -5.22
C ASP A 73 -1.48 12.02 -4.50
N LEU A 74 -0.62 11.08 -4.11
CA LEU A 74 0.67 11.40 -3.50
C LEU A 74 1.58 12.17 -4.48
N SER A 75 1.66 11.70 -5.73
CA SER A 75 2.50 12.33 -6.76
C SER A 75 2.00 13.73 -7.10
N ALA A 76 0.69 13.94 -7.22
CA ALA A 76 0.08 15.24 -7.43
C ALA A 76 0.31 16.16 -6.23
N ALA A 77 0.17 15.66 -5.00
CA ALA A 77 0.45 16.44 -3.79
C ALA A 77 1.92 16.87 -3.74
N LEU A 78 2.85 15.98 -4.07
CA LEU A 78 4.27 16.32 -4.15
C LEU A 78 4.53 17.37 -5.23
N TRP A 79 3.97 17.17 -6.44
CA TRP A 79 4.06 18.13 -7.53
C TRP A 79 3.61 19.52 -7.10
N ASN A 80 2.40 19.61 -6.55
CA ASN A 80 1.81 20.88 -6.14
C ASN A 80 2.57 21.56 -4.99
N HIS A 81 3.28 20.79 -4.17
CA HIS A 81 3.99 21.27 -2.98
C HIS A 81 5.47 21.55 -3.23
N ALA A 82 6.08 20.89 -4.21
CA ALA A 82 7.52 20.93 -4.44
C ALA A 82 8.10 22.34 -4.58
N PRO A 83 7.46 23.32 -5.26
CA PRO A 83 7.99 24.67 -5.35
C PRO A 83 8.07 25.38 -3.99
N ARG A 84 7.09 25.17 -3.12
CA ARG A 84 7.08 25.76 -1.77
C ARG A 84 8.13 25.12 -0.87
N MET A 85 8.29 23.79 -0.94
CA MET A 85 9.35 23.08 -0.21
C MET A 85 10.72 23.58 -0.65
N ALA A 86 10.96 23.69 -1.96
CA ALA A 86 12.24 24.16 -2.49
C ALA A 86 12.53 25.61 -2.11
N ALA A 87 11.56 26.50 -2.15
CA ALA A 87 11.70 27.89 -1.69
C ALA A 87 12.11 27.91 -0.21
N ARG A 88 11.42 27.13 0.64
CA ARG A 88 11.75 27.08 2.06
C ARG A 88 13.12 26.46 2.35
N MET A 89 13.53 25.47 1.59
CA MET A 89 14.87 24.90 1.68
C MET A 89 15.96 25.92 1.34
N ARG A 90 15.76 26.71 0.27
CA ARG A 90 16.68 27.81 -0.07
C ARG A 90 16.80 28.86 1.02
N GLU A 91 15.68 29.30 1.58
CA GLU A 91 15.66 30.26 2.70
C GLU A 91 16.44 29.77 3.92
N LEU A 92 16.44 28.47 4.14
CA LEU A 92 17.15 27.81 5.26
C LEU A 92 18.58 27.36 4.91
N GLY A 93 19.05 27.62 3.70
CA GLY A 93 20.37 27.17 3.24
C GLY A 93 20.48 25.63 3.10
N ILE A 94 19.36 24.94 2.93
CA ILE A 94 19.33 23.47 2.81
C ILE A 94 19.33 23.09 1.33
N ALA A 95 20.38 22.36 0.90
CA ALA A 95 20.42 21.82 -0.44
C ALA A 95 19.34 20.73 -0.61
N ARG A 96 18.62 20.76 -1.75
CA ARG A 96 17.62 19.73 -2.06
C ARG A 96 18.33 18.40 -2.38
N PRO A 97 18.07 17.33 -1.60
CA PRO A 97 18.75 16.06 -1.83
C PRO A 97 18.29 15.42 -3.15
N PRO A 98 19.20 14.81 -3.92
CA PRO A 98 18.80 14.02 -5.08
C PRO A 98 18.03 12.77 -4.64
N LEU A 99 17.05 12.35 -5.45
CA LEU A 99 16.32 11.09 -5.28
C LEU A 99 16.46 10.25 -6.56
N THR A 100 16.90 9.02 -6.39
CA THR A 100 16.81 7.98 -7.42
C THR A 100 15.39 7.40 -7.47
N ALA A 101 15.05 6.69 -8.53
CA ALA A 101 13.77 6.00 -8.62
C ALA A 101 13.60 4.95 -7.49
N ALA A 102 14.67 4.24 -7.11
CA ALA A 102 14.63 3.28 -6.00
C ALA A 102 14.32 3.97 -4.67
N GLU A 103 15.02 5.06 -4.35
CA GLU A 103 14.78 5.85 -3.13
C GLU A 103 13.38 6.46 -3.10
N ALA A 104 12.89 6.95 -4.23
CA ALA A 104 11.51 7.43 -4.35
C ALA A 104 10.49 6.30 -4.11
N GLY A 105 10.79 5.08 -4.57
CA GLY A 105 10.00 3.89 -4.28
C GLY A 105 9.96 3.55 -2.79
N HIS A 106 11.10 3.55 -2.12
CA HIS A 106 11.20 3.32 -0.67
C HIS A 106 10.46 4.39 0.15
N LEU A 107 10.63 5.67 -0.19
CA LEU A 107 9.90 6.78 0.46
C LEU A 107 8.39 6.69 0.24
N THR A 108 7.96 6.23 -0.94
CA THR A 108 6.56 5.96 -1.22
C THR A 108 6.01 4.86 -0.32
N ALA A 109 6.76 3.76 -0.19
CA ALA A 109 6.39 2.65 0.69
C ALA A 109 6.32 3.08 2.16
N TYR A 110 7.28 3.88 2.63
CA TYR A 110 7.26 4.45 3.97
C TYR A 110 6.06 5.37 4.18
N ARG A 111 5.86 6.36 3.30
CA ARG A 111 4.71 7.28 3.40
C ARG A 111 3.37 6.54 3.41
N TYR A 112 3.30 5.45 2.69
CA TYR A 112 2.18 4.56 2.63
C TYR A 112 2.01 3.74 3.92
N ALA A 113 3.11 3.20 4.48
CA ALA A 113 3.09 2.48 5.76
C ALA A 113 2.63 3.37 6.93
N LEU A 114 2.82 4.71 6.86
CA LEU A 114 2.28 5.64 7.85
C LEU A 114 0.75 5.61 7.94
N ASN A 115 0.08 5.14 6.90
CA ASN A 115 -1.38 4.98 6.91
C ASN A 115 -1.86 3.81 7.77
N TYR A 116 -0.96 2.91 8.17
CA TYR A 116 -1.26 1.76 9.01
C TYR A 116 -1.49 2.11 10.48
N PHE A 117 -1.07 3.31 10.91
CA PHE A 117 -1.16 3.71 12.30
C PHE A 117 -2.56 4.26 12.63
N ASP A 118 -3.22 3.57 13.54
CA ASP A 118 -4.45 4.07 14.14
C ASP A 118 -4.16 5.13 15.20
N ARG A 119 -5.19 5.91 15.54
CA ARG A 119 -5.16 6.68 16.78
C ARG A 119 -5.08 5.71 17.95
N PRO A 120 -4.42 6.09 19.07
CA PRO A 120 -4.38 5.24 20.25
C PRO A 120 -5.79 4.83 20.69
N GLY A 121 -5.97 3.54 20.97
CA GLY A 121 -7.20 3.03 21.55
C GLY A 121 -7.38 3.48 22.99
N ARG A 122 -8.56 3.28 23.53
CA ARG A 122 -8.94 3.68 24.90
C ARG A 122 -8.95 2.47 25.83
N PRO A 123 -8.00 2.35 26.79
CA PRO A 123 -7.91 1.18 27.67
C PRO A 123 -9.18 0.88 28.47
N ALA A 124 -9.86 1.91 28.99
CA ALA A 124 -11.11 1.73 29.71
C ALA A 124 -12.25 1.17 28.83
N ALA A 125 -12.32 1.55 27.57
CA ALA A 125 -13.25 0.96 26.60
C ALA A 125 -12.86 -0.48 26.28
N GLY A 126 -11.55 -0.75 26.12
CA GLY A 126 -11.03 -2.10 25.90
C GLY A 126 -11.30 -3.08 27.03
N LYS A 127 -11.27 -2.63 28.30
CA LYS A 127 -11.68 -3.47 29.46
C LYS A 127 -13.16 -3.89 29.33
N ARG A 128 -14.04 -2.98 28.89
CA ARG A 128 -15.45 -3.33 28.63
C ARG A 128 -15.56 -4.32 27.48
N VAL A 129 -14.88 -4.08 26.35
CA VAL A 129 -14.88 -5.00 25.21
C VAL A 129 -14.41 -6.41 25.64
N PHE A 130 -13.38 -6.52 26.47
CA PHE A 130 -12.85 -7.78 26.98
C PHE A 130 -13.92 -8.57 27.76
N ALA A 131 -14.73 -7.88 28.59
CA ALA A 131 -15.82 -8.47 29.33
C ALA A 131 -17.04 -8.80 28.45
N ASP A 132 -17.53 -7.81 27.69
CA ASP A 132 -18.74 -7.90 26.88
C ASP A 132 -18.64 -8.96 25.78
N LYS A 133 -17.44 -9.08 25.18
CA LYS A 133 -17.15 -10.11 24.17
C LYS A 133 -16.75 -11.45 24.78
N ARG A 134 -16.88 -11.59 26.08
CA ARG A 134 -16.65 -12.84 26.82
C ARG A 134 -15.21 -13.38 26.76
N CYS A 135 -14.24 -12.55 26.36
CA CYS A 135 -12.83 -12.95 26.33
C CYS A 135 -12.31 -13.34 27.72
N VAL A 136 -12.83 -12.66 28.75
CA VAL A 136 -12.51 -12.87 30.18
C VAL A 136 -12.84 -14.28 30.68
N VAL A 137 -13.73 -15.02 30.00
CA VAL A 137 -14.09 -16.42 30.40
C VAL A 137 -12.91 -17.36 30.19
N CYS A 138 -12.11 -17.12 29.16
CA CYS A 138 -10.99 -18.01 28.81
C CYS A 138 -9.62 -17.37 29.07
N HIS A 139 -9.49 -16.06 28.86
CA HIS A 139 -8.24 -15.32 28.96
C HIS A 139 -8.20 -14.41 30.18
N SER A 140 -6.99 -14.12 30.67
CA SER A 140 -6.77 -13.12 31.72
C SER A 140 -5.90 -11.97 31.24
N VAL A 141 -6.13 -10.78 31.83
CA VAL A 141 -5.35 -9.55 31.67
C VAL A 141 -5.12 -8.94 33.04
N GLY A 142 -3.87 -8.64 33.43
CA GLY A 142 -3.54 -8.09 34.74
C GLY A 142 -3.91 -9.01 35.92
N GLY A 143 -4.03 -10.31 35.69
CA GLY A 143 -4.45 -11.30 36.69
C GLY A 143 -5.95 -11.51 36.80
N GLU A 144 -6.77 -10.69 36.16
CA GLU A 144 -8.24 -10.84 36.13
C GLU A 144 -8.68 -11.67 34.91
N GLY A 145 -9.46 -12.74 35.13
CA GLY A 145 -10.06 -13.57 34.06
C GLY A 145 -9.76 -15.05 34.17
N GLY A 146 -10.10 -15.80 33.12
CA GLY A 146 -9.95 -17.25 33.04
C GLY A 146 -8.53 -17.71 32.74
N SER A 147 -8.33 -19.02 32.93
CA SER A 147 -7.02 -19.69 32.74
C SER A 147 -7.05 -20.74 31.59
N VAL A 148 -8.14 -20.82 30.83
CA VAL A 148 -8.25 -21.76 29.71
C VAL A 148 -7.37 -21.36 28.53
N GLY A 149 -7.30 -20.07 28.26
CA GLY A 149 -6.40 -19.48 27.28
C GLY A 149 -5.19 -18.80 27.94
N PRO A 150 -4.20 -18.39 27.16
CA PRO A 150 -3.02 -17.72 27.69
C PRO A 150 -3.36 -16.33 28.28
N ARG A 151 -2.51 -15.86 29.18
CA ARG A 151 -2.55 -14.48 29.69
C ARG A 151 -2.16 -13.51 28.57
N LEU A 152 -3.10 -12.64 28.22
CA LEU A 152 -2.92 -11.75 27.05
C LEU A 152 -1.92 -10.62 27.32
N ASP A 153 -1.84 -10.14 28.55
CA ASP A 153 -0.89 -9.10 28.99
C ASP A 153 0.58 -9.54 28.93
N GLN A 154 0.85 -10.85 28.86
CA GLN A 154 2.20 -11.41 28.72
C GLN A 154 2.61 -11.73 27.28
N MET A 155 1.65 -11.71 26.34
CA MET A 155 1.91 -12.09 24.96
C MET A 155 2.58 -10.98 24.16
N LYS A 156 3.69 -11.28 23.49
CA LYS A 156 4.49 -10.31 22.72
C LYS A 156 3.75 -9.72 21.50
N MET A 157 2.77 -10.38 20.97
CA MET A 157 2.10 -10.02 19.71
C MET A 157 1.22 -8.78 19.78
N PHE A 158 0.73 -8.40 20.97
CA PHE A 158 -0.14 -7.21 21.09
C PHE A 158 0.57 -5.88 20.83
N GLY A 159 1.89 -5.87 20.65
CA GLY A 159 2.63 -4.72 20.16
C GLY A 159 2.56 -4.54 18.63
N SER A 160 2.02 -5.52 17.88
CA SER A 160 1.88 -5.48 16.42
C SER A 160 0.50 -6.00 16.00
N PRO A 161 -0.37 -5.15 15.41
CA PRO A 161 -1.67 -5.58 14.89
C PRO A 161 -1.56 -6.71 13.86
N ILE A 162 -0.48 -6.74 13.07
CA ILE A 162 -0.22 -7.80 12.09
C ILE A 162 0.09 -9.13 12.78
N ALA A 163 0.95 -9.12 13.79
CA ALA A 163 1.27 -10.32 14.55
C ALA A 163 0.03 -10.85 15.30
N LEU A 164 -0.81 -9.93 15.79
CA LEU A 164 -2.11 -10.28 16.37
C LEU A 164 -3.02 -10.93 15.33
N ALA A 165 -3.14 -10.35 14.11
CA ALA A 165 -3.96 -10.91 13.05
C ALA A 165 -3.50 -12.33 12.66
N ALA A 166 -2.19 -12.56 12.52
CA ALA A 166 -1.64 -13.88 12.25
C ALA A 166 -1.95 -14.87 13.39
N SER A 167 -1.82 -14.43 14.63
CA SER A 167 -2.14 -15.24 15.79
C SER A 167 -3.63 -15.59 15.86
N MET A 168 -4.51 -14.59 15.67
CA MET A 168 -5.96 -14.80 15.66
C MET A 168 -6.38 -15.73 14.52
N TRP A 169 -5.74 -15.67 13.37
CA TRP A 169 -5.95 -16.60 12.27
C TRP A 169 -5.57 -18.03 12.66
N ASN A 170 -4.35 -18.23 13.17
CA ASN A 170 -3.83 -19.57 13.49
C ASN A 170 -4.55 -20.24 14.66
N HIS A 171 -4.98 -19.46 15.66
CA HIS A 171 -5.65 -19.97 16.85
C HIS A 171 -7.18 -19.90 16.77
N GLY A 172 -7.72 -19.21 15.77
CA GLY A 172 -9.17 -19.00 15.59
C GLY A 172 -10.01 -20.27 15.64
N PRO A 173 -9.65 -21.36 14.94
CA PRO A 173 -10.40 -22.62 14.99
C PRO A 173 -10.52 -23.18 16.41
N ARG A 174 -9.40 -23.29 17.15
CA ARG A 174 -9.41 -23.78 18.55
C ARG A 174 -10.21 -22.88 19.49
N MET A 175 -10.14 -21.55 19.29
CA MET A 175 -10.97 -20.63 20.07
C MET A 175 -12.45 -20.81 19.75
N THR A 176 -12.80 -21.07 18.51
CA THR A 176 -14.20 -21.35 18.10
C THR A 176 -14.72 -22.62 18.78
N GLU A 177 -13.98 -23.73 18.71
CA GLU A 177 -14.33 -24.97 19.38
C GLU A 177 -14.53 -24.78 20.91
N ALA A 178 -13.60 -24.05 21.55
CA ALA A 178 -13.69 -23.78 22.98
C ALA A 178 -14.87 -22.88 23.36
N MET A 179 -15.28 -21.97 22.50
CA MET A 179 -16.47 -21.13 22.65
C MET A 179 -17.76 -21.94 22.47
N GLU A 180 -17.84 -22.77 21.44
CA GLU A 180 -18.96 -23.66 21.15
C GLU A 180 -19.21 -24.63 22.31
N ALA A 181 -18.17 -25.27 22.85
CA ALA A 181 -18.26 -26.15 24.00
C ALA A 181 -18.81 -25.45 25.26
N ARG A 182 -18.72 -24.12 25.33
CA ARG A 182 -19.24 -23.29 26.45
C ARG A 182 -20.49 -22.51 26.09
N LYS A 183 -21.08 -22.76 24.93
CA LYS A 183 -22.26 -22.05 24.40
C LYS A 183 -22.04 -20.51 24.34
N ILE A 184 -20.79 -20.10 24.02
CA ILE A 184 -20.44 -18.70 23.82
C ILE A 184 -20.49 -18.42 22.31
N VAL A 185 -21.34 -17.47 21.92
CA VAL A 185 -21.39 -17.00 20.54
C VAL A 185 -20.05 -16.31 20.19
N ARG A 186 -19.42 -16.70 19.08
CA ARG A 186 -18.19 -16.09 18.62
C ARG A 186 -18.39 -14.59 18.39
N PRO A 187 -17.63 -13.73 19.09
CA PRO A 187 -17.81 -12.29 18.99
C PRO A 187 -17.23 -11.74 17.68
N GLU A 188 -17.90 -10.74 17.11
CA GLU A 188 -17.38 -9.91 16.04
C GLU A 188 -16.82 -8.60 16.60
N PHE A 189 -15.79 -8.06 15.97
CA PHE A 189 -15.26 -6.72 16.26
C PHE A 189 -15.87 -5.68 15.33
N LYS A 190 -16.31 -4.55 15.88
CA LYS A 190 -16.90 -3.42 15.16
C LYS A 190 -16.17 -2.13 15.54
N GLY A 191 -16.01 -1.24 14.56
CA GLY A 191 -15.37 0.06 14.78
C GLY A 191 -14.03 -0.04 15.50
N SER A 192 -13.83 0.69 16.59
CA SER A 192 -12.58 0.72 17.35
C SER A 192 -12.43 -0.39 18.41
N GLU A 193 -13.34 -1.34 18.51
CA GLU A 193 -13.36 -2.33 19.60
C GLU A 193 -12.05 -3.12 19.72
N LEU A 194 -11.49 -3.60 18.61
CA LEU A 194 -10.22 -4.32 18.63
C LEU A 194 -9.05 -3.42 19.00
N LEU A 195 -9.08 -2.18 18.55
CA LEU A 195 -8.08 -1.16 18.89
C LEU A 195 -8.10 -0.82 20.38
N ASP A 196 -9.32 -0.62 20.94
CA ASP A 196 -9.54 -0.35 22.37
C ASP A 196 -9.10 -1.58 23.21
N LEU A 197 -9.39 -2.81 22.74
CA LEU A 197 -8.94 -4.05 23.38
C LEU A 197 -7.41 -4.17 23.41
N ILE A 198 -6.74 -3.90 22.30
CA ILE A 198 -5.26 -3.88 22.23
C ILE A 198 -4.70 -2.85 23.23
N ALA A 199 -5.30 -1.67 23.30
CA ALA A 199 -4.88 -0.63 24.24
C ALA A 199 -5.04 -1.08 25.71
N TYR A 200 -6.12 -1.77 26.06
CA TYR A 200 -6.33 -2.32 27.40
C TYR A 200 -5.25 -3.37 27.75
N ILE A 201 -5.02 -4.32 26.86
CA ILE A 201 -4.02 -5.38 27.09
C ILE A 201 -2.61 -4.79 27.24
N ASN A 202 -2.25 -3.82 26.39
CA ASN A 202 -0.96 -3.16 26.45
C ASN A 202 -0.76 -2.32 27.71
N ALA A 203 -1.82 -1.66 28.21
CA ALA A 203 -1.77 -0.89 29.45
C ALA A 203 -1.56 -1.77 30.70
N ALA A 204 -2.05 -3.02 30.65
CA ALA A 204 -1.87 -4.00 31.71
C ALA A 204 -0.57 -4.81 31.60
N SER A 205 0.19 -4.65 30.51
CA SER A 205 1.42 -5.41 30.28
C SER A 205 2.52 -4.98 31.26
N PRO A 206 3.25 -5.92 31.88
CA PRO A 206 4.36 -5.61 32.80
C PRO A 206 5.52 -4.87 32.12
N LYS A 207 5.62 -4.97 30.81
CA LYS A 207 6.55 -4.21 29.95
C LYS A 207 5.70 -3.40 28.97
N PRO A 208 5.27 -2.19 29.34
CA PRO A 208 4.55 -1.32 28.43
C PRO A 208 5.37 -1.18 27.16
N ARG A 209 4.79 -1.58 26.05
CA ARG A 209 5.43 -1.43 24.76
C ARG A 209 5.11 -0.04 24.27
N GLY A 210 6.12 0.64 23.77
CA GLY A 210 6.00 1.90 23.09
C GLY A 210 4.99 1.83 21.93
N GLN A 211 5.07 2.77 21.02
CA GLN A 211 4.19 2.79 19.83
C GLN A 211 4.11 1.41 19.17
N LEU A 212 2.91 1.04 18.71
CA LEU A 212 2.64 -0.18 17.96
C LEU A 212 3.72 -0.37 16.89
N SER A 213 4.51 -1.43 17.01
CA SER A 213 5.52 -1.75 16.01
C SER A 213 4.83 -2.33 14.78
N VAL A 214 5.07 -1.73 13.62
CA VAL A 214 4.63 -2.29 12.34
C VAL A 214 5.73 -3.19 11.82
N LEU A 215 5.40 -4.46 11.57
CA LEU A 215 6.27 -5.34 10.79
C LEU A 215 6.21 -4.86 9.33
N PRO A 216 7.33 -4.42 8.74
CA PRO A 216 7.35 -4.04 7.34
C PRO A 216 7.12 -5.27 6.48
N GLY A 217 6.12 -5.20 5.59
CA GLY A 217 5.85 -6.24 4.61
C GLY A 217 6.31 -5.82 3.21
N ARG A 218 6.65 -6.79 2.38
CA ARG A 218 7.07 -6.61 0.99
C ARG A 218 5.98 -7.10 0.05
N ALA A 219 5.46 -6.21 -0.81
CA ALA A 219 4.31 -6.51 -1.67
C ALA A 219 4.56 -7.66 -2.66
N LEU A 220 5.78 -7.85 -3.15
CA LEU A 220 6.12 -8.97 -4.04
C LEU A 220 6.11 -10.31 -3.30
N ASP A 221 6.69 -10.36 -2.10
CA ASP A 221 6.62 -11.56 -1.27
C ASP A 221 5.18 -11.86 -0.87
N GLY A 222 4.40 -10.81 -0.59
CA GLY A 222 2.99 -10.93 -0.28
C GLY A 222 2.18 -11.54 -1.42
N ARG A 223 2.44 -11.17 -2.67
CA ARG A 223 1.83 -11.83 -3.83
C ARG A 223 2.17 -13.32 -3.89
N ARG A 224 3.44 -13.65 -3.67
CA ARG A 224 3.91 -15.06 -3.64
C ARG A 224 3.21 -15.83 -2.53
N VAL A 225 3.25 -15.32 -1.29
CA VAL A 225 2.60 -15.94 -0.12
C VAL A 225 1.09 -16.09 -0.32
N PHE A 226 0.42 -15.07 -0.87
CA PHE A 226 -1.00 -15.09 -1.17
C PHE A 226 -1.38 -16.22 -2.13
N THR A 227 -0.50 -16.53 -3.08
CA THR A 227 -0.65 -17.65 -4.02
C THR A 227 -0.32 -18.98 -3.35
N GLU A 228 0.81 -19.09 -2.64
CA GLU A 228 1.25 -20.31 -1.95
C GLU A 228 0.26 -20.77 -0.87
N LYS A 229 -0.29 -19.82 -0.13
CA LYS A 229 -1.32 -20.08 0.90
C LYS A 229 -2.72 -20.25 0.31
N ARG A 230 -2.84 -20.29 -1.04
CA ARG A 230 -4.08 -20.56 -1.77
C ARG A 230 -5.20 -19.51 -1.61
N CYS A 231 -4.89 -18.33 -1.08
CA CYS A 231 -5.86 -17.24 -0.94
C CYS A 231 -6.42 -16.81 -2.30
N VAL A 232 -5.58 -16.84 -3.35
CA VAL A 232 -5.92 -16.49 -4.74
C VAL A 232 -7.03 -17.35 -5.33
N LEU A 233 -7.27 -18.56 -4.81
CA LEU A 233 -8.33 -19.46 -5.32
C LEU A 233 -9.74 -18.92 -5.05
N CYS A 234 -9.87 -18.08 -4.05
CA CYS A 234 -11.14 -17.45 -3.69
C CYS A 234 -11.08 -15.93 -3.88
N HIS A 235 -9.96 -15.30 -3.53
CA HIS A 235 -9.79 -13.86 -3.63
C HIS A 235 -8.93 -13.51 -4.84
N GLN A 236 -9.56 -13.39 -6.00
CA GLN A 236 -8.89 -12.95 -7.23
C GLN A 236 -8.93 -11.43 -7.28
N PRO A 237 -7.79 -10.73 -7.15
CA PRO A 237 -7.75 -9.29 -7.30
C PRO A 237 -8.22 -8.89 -8.71
N ARG A 238 -9.20 -7.99 -8.78
CA ARG A 238 -9.78 -7.44 -10.01
C ARG A 238 -10.73 -8.39 -10.78
N ASP A 239 -11.16 -9.48 -10.18
CA ASP A 239 -12.24 -10.29 -10.74
C ASP A 239 -13.56 -9.95 -10.04
N LYS A 240 -14.54 -9.54 -10.82
CA LYS A 240 -15.90 -9.20 -10.37
C LYS A 240 -16.79 -10.44 -10.54
N SER A 241 -16.72 -11.36 -9.61
CA SER A 241 -17.78 -12.37 -9.54
C SER A 241 -18.90 -11.85 -8.61
N GLU A 242 -20.12 -11.76 -9.13
CA GLU A 242 -21.27 -11.25 -8.36
C GLU A 242 -21.57 -12.11 -7.11
N ASP A 243 -21.31 -13.41 -7.17
CA ASP A 243 -21.60 -14.39 -6.12
C ASP A 243 -20.35 -14.91 -5.38
N GLY A 244 -19.16 -14.35 -5.65
CA GLY A 244 -17.89 -14.80 -5.10
C GLY A 244 -17.40 -14.00 -3.89
N PRO A 245 -16.28 -14.43 -3.29
CA PRO A 245 -15.56 -13.62 -2.31
C PRO A 245 -15.21 -12.25 -2.88
N PRO A 246 -15.24 -11.18 -2.05
CA PRO A 246 -15.05 -9.83 -2.55
C PRO A 246 -13.66 -9.64 -3.17
N ASP A 247 -13.58 -8.85 -4.22
CA ASP A 247 -12.32 -8.31 -4.71
C ASP A 247 -11.64 -7.47 -3.63
N LEU A 248 -10.51 -7.97 -3.14
CA LEU A 248 -9.78 -7.31 -2.07
C LEU A 248 -9.08 -6.02 -2.52
N ALA A 249 -8.92 -5.80 -3.83
CA ALA A 249 -8.42 -4.55 -4.39
C ALA A 249 -9.49 -3.44 -4.40
N GLU A 250 -10.79 -3.81 -4.44
CA GLU A 250 -11.90 -2.85 -4.51
C GLU A 250 -12.48 -2.45 -3.15
N ARG A 251 -12.22 -3.22 -2.12
CA ARG A 251 -12.86 -3.02 -0.83
C ARG A 251 -12.32 -1.79 -0.11
N GLU A 252 -13.19 -0.82 0.18
CA GLU A 252 -12.89 0.33 1.04
C GLU A 252 -12.53 -0.04 2.49
N ALA A 253 -12.67 -1.30 2.86
CA ALA A 253 -12.95 -1.76 4.21
C ALA A 253 -11.77 -1.71 5.19
N GLN A 254 -10.55 -1.44 4.75
CA GLN A 254 -9.41 -1.55 5.69
C GLN A 254 -8.66 -0.23 5.74
N ARG A 255 -9.11 0.60 6.68
CA ARG A 255 -8.50 1.93 6.91
C ARG A 255 -7.19 1.81 7.68
N SER A 256 -6.98 0.70 8.40
CA SER A 256 -5.83 0.47 9.25
C SER A 256 -5.49 -1.02 9.40
N LEU A 257 -4.35 -1.32 10.02
CA LEU A 257 -3.95 -2.70 10.34
C LEU A 257 -4.89 -3.36 11.34
N VAL A 258 -5.45 -2.57 12.27
CA VAL A 258 -6.40 -3.11 13.26
C VAL A 258 -7.73 -3.42 12.59
N ASP A 259 -8.20 -2.58 11.64
CA ASP A 259 -9.37 -2.88 10.81
C ASP A 259 -9.16 -4.17 10.00
N PHE A 260 -7.93 -4.37 9.47
CA PHE A 260 -7.60 -5.62 8.78
C PHE A 260 -7.67 -6.82 9.71
N ALA A 261 -7.08 -6.73 10.91
CA ALA A 261 -7.11 -7.81 11.89
C ALA A 261 -8.55 -8.15 12.33
N ALA A 262 -9.39 -7.12 12.54
CA ALA A 262 -10.78 -7.29 12.86
C ALA A 262 -11.56 -7.97 11.71
N ALA A 263 -11.32 -7.55 10.47
CA ALA A 263 -11.96 -8.16 9.30
C ALA A 263 -11.54 -9.63 9.11
N MET A 264 -10.25 -9.93 9.28
CA MET A 264 -9.74 -11.31 9.25
C MET A 264 -10.44 -12.17 10.32
N TRP A 265 -10.51 -11.69 11.55
CA TRP A 265 -11.22 -12.40 12.63
C TRP A 265 -12.69 -12.64 12.29
N ASN A 266 -13.42 -11.59 11.91
CA ASN A 266 -14.87 -11.68 11.66
C ASN A 266 -15.21 -12.61 10.49
N LYS A 267 -14.32 -12.72 9.48
CA LYS A 267 -14.52 -13.57 8.29
C LYS A 267 -13.85 -14.93 8.38
N ALA A 268 -12.98 -15.14 9.38
CA ALA A 268 -12.24 -16.41 9.53
C ALA A 268 -13.14 -17.66 9.50
N PRO A 269 -14.30 -17.74 10.16
CA PRO A 269 -15.12 -18.94 10.12
C PRO A 269 -15.51 -19.36 8.70
N LEU A 270 -15.99 -18.41 7.89
CA LEU A 270 -16.38 -18.68 6.51
C LEU A 270 -15.16 -19.08 5.65
N MET A 271 -14.04 -18.38 5.82
CA MET A 271 -12.81 -18.69 5.08
C MET A 271 -12.24 -20.04 5.46
N THR A 272 -12.15 -20.35 6.76
CA THR A 272 -11.60 -21.63 7.23
C THR A 272 -12.48 -22.82 6.83
N GLN A 273 -13.79 -22.67 6.90
CA GLN A 273 -14.74 -23.68 6.42
C GLN A 273 -14.55 -23.95 4.91
N ALA A 274 -14.50 -22.89 4.10
CA ALA A 274 -14.30 -23.01 2.66
C ALA A 274 -12.92 -23.61 2.31
N MET A 275 -11.87 -23.26 3.04
CA MET A 275 -10.54 -23.86 2.87
C MET A 275 -10.53 -25.33 3.28
N GLN A 276 -11.12 -25.65 4.43
CA GLN A 276 -11.20 -27.06 4.88
C GLN A 276 -11.92 -27.93 3.85
N SER A 277 -13.06 -27.47 3.32
CA SER A 277 -13.83 -28.22 2.34
C SER A 277 -13.16 -28.35 0.97
N ARG A 278 -12.43 -27.34 0.51
CA ARG A 278 -11.83 -27.31 -0.83
C ARG A 278 -10.39 -27.79 -0.87
N LEU A 279 -9.63 -27.59 0.21
CA LEU A 279 -8.19 -27.83 0.27
C LEU A 279 -7.80 -28.92 1.29
N GLY A 280 -8.75 -29.37 2.13
CA GLY A 280 -8.49 -30.32 3.20
C GLY A 280 -7.73 -29.74 4.40
N ALA A 281 -7.28 -28.49 4.34
CA ALA A 281 -6.52 -27.86 5.42
C ALA A 281 -6.62 -26.31 5.37
N VAL A 282 -6.47 -25.69 6.53
CA VAL A 282 -6.33 -24.24 6.66
C VAL A 282 -4.85 -23.91 6.82
N PRO A 283 -4.23 -23.12 5.93
CA PRO A 283 -2.83 -22.80 6.01
C PRO A 283 -2.54 -21.89 7.21
N SER A 284 -1.47 -22.18 7.95
CA SER A 284 -0.95 -21.29 8.97
C SER A 284 -0.24 -20.09 8.34
N LEU A 285 -0.24 -18.96 9.05
CA LEU A 285 0.42 -17.72 8.63
C LEU A 285 1.40 -17.27 9.71
N ARG A 286 2.65 -17.07 9.33
CA ARG A 286 3.62 -16.41 10.20
C ARG A 286 3.34 -14.89 10.22
N PRO A 287 3.80 -14.15 11.24
CA PRO A 287 3.63 -12.71 11.30
C PRO A 287 4.26 -11.95 10.10
N ASP A 288 5.43 -12.40 9.62
CA ASP A 288 6.08 -11.85 8.43
C ASP A 288 5.27 -12.13 7.15
N GLU A 289 4.76 -13.34 6.98
CA GLU A 289 3.87 -13.69 5.86
C GLU A 289 2.58 -12.86 5.87
N MET A 290 2.01 -12.63 7.05
CA MET A 290 0.84 -11.76 7.19
C MET A 290 1.18 -10.29 6.84
N ALA A 291 2.36 -9.80 7.25
CA ALA A 291 2.84 -8.47 6.88
C ALA A 291 2.99 -8.32 5.37
N ASP A 292 3.57 -9.32 4.72
CA ASP A 292 3.75 -9.36 3.27
C ASP A 292 2.40 -9.36 2.53
N ILE A 293 1.45 -10.20 2.97
CA ILE A 293 0.08 -10.22 2.40
C ILE A 293 -0.59 -8.84 2.54
N VAL A 294 -0.50 -8.23 3.72
CA VAL A 294 -1.06 -6.90 3.94
C VAL A 294 -0.43 -5.89 2.99
N ALA A 295 0.90 -5.88 2.87
CA ALA A 295 1.61 -5.00 1.95
C ALA A 295 1.16 -5.21 0.49
N TYR A 296 0.96 -6.46 0.06
CA TYR A 296 0.44 -6.79 -1.26
C TYR A 296 -0.98 -6.24 -1.50
N LEU A 297 -1.90 -6.50 -0.59
CA LEU A 297 -3.29 -6.05 -0.73
C LEU A 297 -3.41 -4.53 -0.75
N TYR A 298 -2.62 -3.86 0.06
CA TYR A 298 -2.56 -2.41 0.04
C TYR A 298 -1.94 -1.87 -1.24
N ALA A 299 -0.88 -2.50 -1.73
CA ALA A 299 -0.23 -2.10 -2.95
C ALA A 299 -1.16 -2.26 -4.16
N LEU A 300 -1.95 -3.32 -4.23
CA LEU A 300 -3.00 -3.50 -5.26
C LEU A 300 -3.95 -2.31 -5.30
N ARG A 301 -4.37 -1.83 -4.14
CA ARG A 301 -5.29 -0.70 -4.02
C ARG A 301 -4.62 0.62 -4.35
N TYR A 302 -3.41 0.83 -3.83
CA TYR A 302 -2.68 2.09 -3.98
C TYR A 302 -2.34 2.41 -5.43
N PHE A 303 -2.08 1.38 -6.24
CA PHE A 303 -1.77 1.51 -7.67
C PHE A 303 -2.95 1.14 -8.60
N LYS A 304 -4.17 1.06 -8.05
CA LYS A 304 -5.35 0.64 -8.81
C LYS A 304 -5.76 1.63 -9.89
N GLN A 305 -5.61 2.92 -9.63
CA GLN A 305 -6.08 3.96 -10.53
C GLN A 305 -5.34 3.89 -11.88
N SER A 306 -6.07 3.66 -12.96
CA SER A 306 -5.57 3.78 -14.32
C SER A 306 -5.91 5.15 -14.88
N GLY A 307 -4.94 5.81 -15.52
CA GLY A 307 -5.17 7.05 -16.26
C GLY A 307 -5.61 6.76 -17.70
N ASP A 308 -6.21 7.77 -18.33
CA ASP A 308 -6.53 7.79 -19.76
C ASP A 308 -5.44 8.54 -20.51
N PRO A 309 -4.67 7.88 -21.41
CA PRO A 309 -3.61 8.54 -22.17
C PRO A 309 -4.13 9.65 -23.09
N ARG A 310 -5.37 9.57 -23.57
CA ARG A 310 -5.96 10.62 -24.42
C ARG A 310 -6.19 11.90 -23.64
N ARG A 311 -6.72 11.80 -22.41
CA ARG A 311 -6.80 12.96 -21.51
C ARG A 311 -5.42 13.46 -21.11
N GLY A 312 -4.46 12.55 -20.93
CA GLY A 312 -3.07 12.90 -20.61
C GLY A 312 -2.39 13.78 -21.65
N VAL A 313 -2.62 13.52 -22.96
CA VAL A 313 -2.14 14.40 -24.05
C VAL A 313 -2.72 15.81 -23.89
N ILE A 314 -4.04 15.90 -23.72
CA ILE A 314 -4.73 17.18 -23.58
C ILE A 314 -4.20 17.96 -22.37
N LEU A 315 -3.98 17.27 -21.26
CA LEU A 315 -3.41 17.86 -20.04
C LEU A 315 -1.97 18.36 -20.27
N ALA A 316 -1.13 17.57 -20.95
CA ALA A 316 0.25 17.96 -21.24
C ALA A 316 0.32 19.26 -22.05
N VAL A 317 -0.61 19.46 -23.00
CA VAL A 317 -0.75 20.72 -23.73
C VAL A 317 -1.29 21.83 -22.85
N ASN A 318 -2.46 21.64 -22.25
CA ASN A 318 -3.18 22.70 -21.52
C ASN A 318 -2.45 23.17 -20.26
N LYS A 319 -1.71 22.27 -19.60
CA LYS A 319 -0.89 22.63 -18.42
C LYS A 319 0.49 23.18 -18.82
N GLY A 320 0.77 23.32 -20.12
CA GLY A 320 1.99 23.93 -20.63
C GLY A 320 3.26 23.06 -20.52
N CYS A 321 3.11 21.74 -20.34
CA CYS A 321 4.26 20.85 -20.24
C CYS A 321 5.06 20.86 -21.55
N LEU A 322 4.39 20.84 -22.70
CA LEU A 322 4.99 20.80 -24.03
C LEU A 322 5.50 22.18 -24.53
N ASP A 323 5.34 23.23 -23.76
CA ASP A 323 5.99 24.53 -24.04
C ASP A 323 7.50 24.45 -23.74
N CYS A 324 7.89 23.56 -22.82
CA CYS A 324 9.28 23.36 -22.40
C CYS A 324 9.82 22.00 -22.85
N HIS A 325 9.01 20.94 -22.75
CA HIS A 325 9.44 19.58 -23.07
C HIS A 325 9.25 19.22 -24.55
N ALA A 326 10.27 18.60 -25.14
CA ALA A 326 10.18 18.01 -26.45
C ALA A 326 9.50 16.64 -26.43
N LEU A 327 9.00 16.23 -27.58
CA LEU A 327 8.54 14.87 -27.91
C LEU A 327 9.17 14.49 -29.24
N TYR A 328 9.94 13.41 -29.26
CA TYR A 328 10.64 12.93 -30.47
C TYR A 328 11.51 14.01 -31.17
N GLY A 329 12.15 14.86 -30.36
CA GLY A 329 12.97 15.97 -30.82
C GLY A 329 12.18 17.18 -31.33
N GLU A 330 10.84 17.11 -31.36
CA GLU A 330 9.99 18.21 -31.79
C GLU A 330 9.43 19.01 -30.62
N ARG A 331 9.21 20.32 -30.82
CA ARG A 331 8.76 21.29 -29.81
C ARG A 331 9.73 21.50 -28.65
N GLY A 332 9.32 22.18 -27.63
CA GLY A 332 9.92 22.45 -26.32
C GLY A 332 11.41 22.18 -26.14
N LYS A 333 12.29 23.03 -26.71
CA LYS A 333 13.75 22.82 -26.68
C LYS A 333 14.43 23.27 -25.37
N VAL A 334 13.65 23.64 -24.35
CA VAL A 334 14.15 24.22 -23.10
C VAL A 334 14.39 23.15 -22.03
N ALA A 335 13.67 22.04 -22.12
CA ALA A 335 13.74 20.93 -21.16
C ALA A 335 13.92 19.57 -21.89
N SER A 336 14.15 18.51 -21.12
CA SER A 336 14.37 17.16 -21.62
C SER A 336 13.23 16.69 -22.53
N ASP A 337 13.57 15.95 -23.58
CA ASP A 337 12.60 15.21 -24.37
C ASP A 337 11.98 14.09 -23.51
N LEU A 338 10.66 14.14 -23.34
CA LEU A 338 9.94 13.19 -22.48
C LEU A 338 10.00 11.75 -23.00
N THR A 339 10.27 11.55 -24.29
CA THR A 339 10.45 10.22 -24.88
C THR A 339 11.75 9.55 -24.45
N THR A 340 12.75 10.33 -24.06
CA THR A 340 14.09 9.84 -23.67
C THR A 340 14.31 9.79 -22.15
N VAL A 341 13.48 10.46 -21.33
CA VAL A 341 13.64 10.48 -19.88
C VAL A 341 13.42 9.08 -19.31
N PRO A 342 14.40 8.47 -18.63
CA PRO A 342 14.25 7.12 -18.10
C PRO A 342 13.27 7.07 -16.92
N GLY A 343 12.55 5.96 -16.77
CA GLY A 343 11.73 5.65 -15.60
C GLY A 343 10.36 6.31 -15.53
N LEU A 344 9.96 7.14 -16.53
CA LEU A 344 8.62 7.75 -16.57
C LEU A 344 7.49 6.71 -16.77
N ASP A 345 7.85 5.49 -17.14
CA ASP A 345 6.95 4.35 -17.25
C ASP A 345 6.64 3.67 -15.89
N THR A 346 7.38 4.03 -14.83
CA THR A 346 7.20 3.47 -13.49
C THR A 346 6.73 4.53 -12.49
N PRO A 347 5.89 4.16 -11.49
CA PRO A 347 5.49 5.09 -10.45
C PRO A 347 6.67 5.73 -9.71
N ALA A 348 7.66 4.94 -9.33
CA ALA A 348 8.85 5.43 -8.62
C ALA A 348 9.67 6.41 -9.47
N GLY A 349 9.82 6.13 -10.75
CA GLY A 349 10.52 7.02 -11.69
C GLY A 349 9.78 8.34 -11.91
N VAL A 350 8.44 8.30 -12.01
CA VAL A 350 7.60 9.51 -12.07
C VAL A 350 7.81 10.37 -10.82
N LEU A 351 7.79 9.78 -9.63
CA LEU A 351 8.00 10.52 -8.38
C LEU A 351 9.39 11.14 -8.31
N ALA A 352 10.42 10.39 -8.72
CA ALA A 352 11.79 10.89 -8.81
C ALA A 352 11.89 12.03 -9.84
N GLY A 353 11.21 11.93 -10.98
CA GLY A 353 11.13 12.97 -12.01
C GLY A 353 10.45 14.23 -11.49
N VAL A 354 9.33 14.10 -10.79
CA VAL A 354 8.64 15.20 -10.10
C VAL A 354 9.57 15.90 -9.13
N TRP A 355 10.29 15.14 -8.31
CA TRP A 355 11.25 15.69 -7.34
C TRP A 355 12.42 16.40 -8.00
N LYS A 356 12.92 15.89 -9.12
CA LYS A 356 14.08 16.46 -9.87
C LYS A 356 13.71 17.64 -10.76
N HIS A 357 12.44 18.00 -10.90
CA HIS A 357 12.00 18.98 -11.87
C HIS A 357 12.74 20.33 -11.70
N SER A 358 13.44 20.78 -12.73
CA SER A 358 14.36 21.94 -12.66
C SER A 358 13.68 23.27 -12.30
N LEU A 359 12.43 23.46 -12.71
CA LEU A 359 11.66 24.67 -12.35
C LEU A 359 11.42 24.79 -10.84
N ILE A 360 11.56 23.72 -10.09
CA ILE A 360 11.44 23.76 -8.62
C ILE A 360 12.56 24.61 -8.01
N ASP A 361 13.74 24.58 -8.62
CA ASP A 361 14.92 25.30 -8.14
C ASP A 361 15.08 26.70 -8.74
N ASP A 362 14.11 27.20 -9.50
CA ASP A 362 14.13 28.55 -10.03
C ASP A 362 14.34 29.56 -8.88
N PRO A 363 15.40 30.38 -8.89
CA PRO A 363 15.72 31.31 -7.81
C PRO A 363 14.78 32.50 -7.74
N ARG A 364 14.02 32.78 -8.81
CA ARG A 364 13.08 33.91 -8.83
C ARG A 364 11.99 33.71 -7.78
N PRO A 365 11.42 34.79 -7.19
CA PRO A 365 10.25 34.71 -6.34
C PRO A 365 9.07 34.01 -7.03
N LEU A 366 8.25 33.28 -6.30
CA LEU A 366 7.11 32.52 -6.86
C LEU A 366 6.17 33.40 -7.72
N ARG A 367 5.98 34.69 -7.34
CA ARG A 367 5.16 35.63 -8.06
C ARG A 367 5.73 36.03 -9.44
N GLU A 368 7.03 35.89 -9.64
CA GLU A 368 7.76 36.25 -10.87
C GLU A 368 8.00 35.07 -11.79
N ARG A 369 7.63 33.85 -11.32
CA ARG A 369 7.76 32.64 -12.11
C ARG A 369 6.54 32.46 -13.01
N ARG A 370 6.73 31.68 -14.08
CA ARG A 370 5.59 31.11 -14.79
C ARG A 370 4.70 30.38 -13.78
N PRO A 371 3.36 30.53 -13.86
CA PRO A 371 2.46 29.84 -12.95
C PRO A 371 2.73 28.34 -12.95
N TRP A 372 2.98 27.78 -11.76
CA TRP A 372 3.19 26.36 -11.61
C TRP A 372 1.84 25.63 -11.81
N PRO A 373 1.74 24.71 -12.79
CA PRO A 373 0.49 24.04 -13.04
C PRO A 373 0.14 23.11 -11.87
N THR A 374 -1.05 23.26 -11.32
CA THR A 374 -1.56 22.33 -10.29
C THR A 374 -2.16 21.11 -10.94
N LEU A 375 -2.01 19.95 -10.30
CA LEU A 375 -2.52 18.66 -10.75
C LEU A 375 -3.36 18.01 -9.65
N ARG A 376 -4.48 17.41 -10.05
CA ARG A 376 -5.24 16.48 -9.21
C ARG A 376 -4.69 15.06 -9.40
N GLY A 377 -5.00 14.13 -8.51
CA GLY A 377 -4.57 12.74 -8.61
C GLY A 377 -4.97 12.08 -9.93
N GLU A 378 -6.20 12.32 -10.39
CA GLU A 378 -6.70 11.82 -11.69
C GLU A 378 -5.92 12.40 -12.87
N GLU A 379 -5.63 13.69 -12.86
CA GLU A 379 -4.84 14.37 -13.88
C GLU A 379 -3.40 13.82 -13.92
N MET A 380 -2.82 13.54 -12.74
CA MET A 380 -1.51 12.90 -12.64
C MET A 380 -1.55 11.48 -13.22
N ALA A 381 -2.61 10.71 -12.96
CA ALA A 381 -2.79 9.37 -13.52
C ALA A 381 -2.88 9.41 -15.06
N ASP A 382 -3.64 10.35 -15.61
CA ASP A 382 -3.81 10.54 -17.05
C ASP A 382 -2.47 10.94 -17.72
N LEU A 383 -1.73 11.87 -17.12
CA LEU A 383 -0.40 12.25 -17.60
C LEU A 383 0.58 11.06 -17.59
N VAL A 384 0.62 10.28 -16.51
CA VAL A 384 1.49 9.10 -16.43
C VAL A 384 1.07 8.04 -17.44
N ALA A 385 -0.22 7.85 -17.68
CA ALA A 385 -0.71 6.95 -18.71
C ALA A 385 -0.24 7.39 -20.11
N TYR A 386 -0.28 8.68 -20.39
CA TYR A 386 0.25 9.24 -21.65
C TYR A 386 1.76 9.04 -21.77
N LEU A 387 2.53 9.40 -20.74
CA LEU A 387 4.00 9.23 -20.75
C LEU A 387 4.43 7.77 -21.00
N ARG A 388 3.64 6.80 -20.53
CA ARG A 388 3.86 5.37 -20.81
C ARG A 388 3.67 5.01 -22.29
N THR A 389 2.78 5.68 -23.00
CA THR A 389 2.59 5.42 -24.44
C THR A 389 3.82 5.85 -25.24
N LEU A 390 4.50 6.91 -24.82
CA LEU A 390 5.70 7.42 -25.49
C LEU A 390 6.88 6.43 -25.42
N LYS A 391 6.89 5.51 -24.47
CA LYS A 391 7.95 4.49 -24.27
C LYS A 391 7.69 3.18 -25.00
N ARG A 392 6.45 2.91 -25.41
CA ARG A 392 6.09 1.66 -26.10
C ARG A 392 6.39 1.69 -27.60
N THR A 393 6.73 2.83 -28.13
CA THR A 393 7.01 3.04 -29.57
C THR A 393 8.49 2.98 -29.90
N GLN A 394 9.34 2.62 -28.96
CA GLN A 394 10.77 2.29 -29.12
C GLN A 394 10.97 0.78 -28.89
#